data_216cb7214bc7c45f66c52d349cd29352
#
_entry.id   216cb7214bc7c45f66c52d349cd29352
#
_cell.length_a   1.000
_cell.length_b   1.000
_cell.length_c   1.000
_cell.angle_alpha   90.00
_cell.angle_beta   90.00
_cell.angle_gamma   90.00
#
_symmetry.space_group_name_H-M   'P 1'
#
loop_
_entity.id
_entity.type
_entity.pdbx_description
1 polymer ?
#
loop_
_entity_poly.entity_id
_entity_poly.type
_entity_poly.pdbx_seq_one_letter_code
_entity_poly.pdbx_strand_id
1 'polypeptide(L)'
;MLVSGSGTILEAMIESGLDVALVASDRPCRGLDVARTSGIEALLLDRADFGGFSPQFDRTGYSVALANELATRDIDLVAMAGFGTIMTGEFHAAYPGRVLNTHPSLLPQFKGWHAVRQAIEAGAGETGCTVHVATEELDAGPILAQQRVAVLASDDEATLHERIKEVERTLYPRVVRGVVDALHDGREPGDVSFA
;
A
#
# COMPACT_ATOMS: atom_id res chain seq x y z
N MET A 1 4.98 -4.24 -6.69
CA MET A 1 4.45 -3.15 -5.84
C MET A 1 3.37 -2.38 -6.58
N LEU A 2 2.27 -1.95 -5.91
CA LEU A 2 1.20 -1.15 -6.52
C LEU A 2 1.28 0.30 -6.03
N VAL A 3 1.25 1.26 -6.97
CA VAL A 3 1.41 2.69 -6.70
C VAL A 3 0.43 3.51 -7.53
N SER A 4 0.01 4.71 -7.07
CA SER A 4 -0.81 5.64 -7.87
C SER A 4 -0.31 7.08 -7.80
N GLY A 5 0.88 7.33 -7.24
CA GLY A 5 1.35 8.69 -6.94
C GLY A 5 2.85 8.89 -7.06
N SER A 6 3.41 9.59 -6.09
CA SER A 6 4.80 10.08 -6.09
C SER A 6 5.89 8.99 -6.10
N GLY A 7 5.58 7.78 -5.62
CA GLY A 7 6.54 6.68 -5.56
C GLY A 7 7.60 6.81 -4.45
N THR A 8 7.42 7.68 -3.46
CA THR A 8 8.41 7.88 -2.38
C THR A 8 8.61 6.63 -1.51
N ILE A 9 7.57 5.82 -1.34
CA ILE A 9 7.68 4.54 -0.63
C ILE A 9 8.38 3.49 -1.51
N LEU A 10 8.15 3.51 -2.82
CA LEU A 10 8.91 2.67 -3.76
C LEU A 10 10.41 3.01 -3.70
N GLU A 11 10.77 4.29 -3.70
CA GLU A 11 12.17 4.72 -3.53
C GLU A 11 12.76 4.12 -2.23
N ALA A 12 12.06 4.24 -1.10
CA ALA A 12 12.50 3.67 0.17
C ALA A 12 12.62 2.12 0.13
N MET A 13 11.73 1.42 -0.57
CA MET A 13 11.84 -0.04 -0.79
C MET A 13 13.12 -0.39 -1.54
N ILE A 14 13.40 0.32 -2.63
CA ILE A 14 14.61 0.12 -3.46
C ILE A 14 15.87 0.43 -2.65
N GLU A 15 15.92 1.57 -1.97
CA GLU A 15 17.05 1.98 -1.12
C GLU A 15 17.32 0.99 0.02
N SER A 16 16.29 0.34 0.54
CA SER A 16 16.43 -0.72 1.53
C SER A 16 16.99 -2.02 0.97
N GLY A 17 17.15 -2.14 -0.35
CA GLY A 17 17.63 -3.34 -1.03
C GLY A 17 16.59 -4.45 -1.12
N LEU A 18 15.28 -4.12 -1.10
CA LEU A 18 14.22 -5.07 -1.44
C LEU A 18 14.21 -5.33 -2.94
N ASP A 19 14.07 -6.60 -3.32
CA ASP A 19 13.93 -7.00 -4.73
C ASP A 19 12.47 -6.77 -5.16
N VAL A 20 12.24 -5.71 -5.91
CA VAL A 20 10.93 -5.34 -6.45
C VAL A 20 10.87 -5.79 -7.92
N ALA A 21 10.24 -6.92 -8.18
CA ALA A 21 10.16 -7.49 -9.53
C ALA A 21 9.30 -6.65 -10.50
N LEU A 22 8.21 -6.04 -9.99
CA LEU A 22 7.27 -5.27 -10.79
C LEU A 22 6.69 -4.08 -10.01
N VAL A 23 6.53 -2.96 -10.69
CA VAL A 23 5.71 -1.83 -10.23
C VAL A 23 4.52 -1.66 -11.14
N ALA A 24 3.31 -1.79 -10.61
CA ALA A 24 2.09 -1.54 -11.37
C ALA A 24 1.34 -0.31 -10.85
N SER A 25 0.68 0.40 -11.77
CA SER A 25 -0.12 1.58 -11.44
C SER A 25 -1.47 1.57 -12.16
N ASP A 26 -2.49 2.14 -11.51
CA ASP A 26 -3.84 2.33 -12.03
C ASP A 26 -4.00 3.62 -12.87
N ARG A 27 -2.92 4.41 -12.99
CA ARG A 27 -2.85 5.67 -13.75
C ARG A 27 -1.41 6.05 -14.05
N PRO A 28 -1.16 6.91 -15.04
CA PRO A 28 0.16 7.53 -15.19
C PRO A 28 0.57 8.26 -13.90
N CYS A 29 1.77 7.96 -13.39
CA CYS A 29 2.26 8.57 -12.17
C CYS A 29 3.79 8.50 -12.09
N ARG A 30 4.40 9.34 -11.23
CA ARG A 30 5.85 9.39 -11.02
C ARG A 30 6.41 8.03 -10.54
N GLY A 31 5.63 7.24 -9.80
CA GLY A 31 6.06 5.91 -9.35
C GLY A 31 6.46 4.97 -10.49
N LEU A 32 5.81 5.06 -11.67
CA LEU A 32 6.23 4.30 -12.86
C LEU A 32 7.56 4.80 -13.42
N ASP A 33 7.84 6.10 -13.33
CA ASP A 33 9.13 6.66 -13.79
C ASP A 33 10.25 6.27 -12.84
N VAL A 34 10.01 6.26 -11.52
CA VAL A 34 10.93 5.72 -10.51
C VAL A 34 11.28 4.26 -10.84
N ALA A 35 10.29 3.41 -11.13
CA ALA A 35 10.52 2.02 -11.49
C ALA A 35 11.43 1.90 -12.73
N ARG A 36 11.08 2.61 -13.82
CA ARG A 36 11.86 2.59 -15.08
C ARG A 36 13.30 3.03 -14.88
N THR A 37 13.51 4.13 -14.13
CA THR A 37 14.85 4.66 -13.86
C THR A 37 15.69 3.75 -12.97
N SER A 38 15.03 2.92 -12.16
CA SER A 38 15.66 1.91 -11.31
C SER A 38 15.84 0.54 -11.99
N GLY A 39 15.48 0.43 -13.28
CA GLY A 39 15.58 -0.83 -14.03
C GLY A 39 14.52 -1.87 -13.65
N ILE A 40 13.44 -1.46 -12.99
CA ILE A 40 12.33 -2.32 -12.57
C ILE A 40 11.24 -2.27 -13.66
N GLU A 41 10.62 -3.43 -13.96
CA GLU A 41 9.49 -3.47 -14.87
C GLU A 41 8.34 -2.59 -14.37
N ALA A 42 7.83 -1.71 -15.26
CA ALA A 42 6.76 -0.77 -14.95
C ALA A 42 5.53 -1.06 -15.81
N LEU A 43 4.43 -1.47 -15.16
CA LEU A 43 3.15 -1.79 -15.78
C LEU A 43 2.15 -0.65 -15.51
N LEU A 44 1.60 -0.08 -16.57
CA LEU A 44 0.40 0.75 -16.48
C LEU A 44 -0.82 -0.11 -16.88
N LEU A 45 -1.66 -0.44 -15.91
CA LEU A 45 -3.02 -0.94 -16.16
C LEU A 45 -3.96 0.23 -15.86
N ASP A 46 -4.26 1.03 -16.90
CA ASP A 46 -4.97 2.28 -16.70
C ASP A 46 -6.42 2.02 -16.29
N ARG A 47 -6.80 2.55 -15.13
CA ARG A 47 -8.18 2.52 -14.65
C ARG A 47 -9.16 3.15 -15.64
N ALA A 48 -8.69 4.09 -16.48
CA ALA A 48 -9.52 4.73 -17.50
C ALA A 48 -10.11 3.73 -18.50
N ASP A 49 -9.38 2.66 -18.81
CA ASP A 49 -9.83 1.59 -19.72
C ASP A 49 -10.99 0.76 -19.14
N PHE A 50 -11.23 0.89 -17.84
CA PHE A 50 -12.30 0.21 -17.09
C PHE A 50 -13.41 1.16 -16.61
N GLY A 51 -13.50 2.37 -17.15
CA GLY A 51 -14.51 3.37 -16.79
C GLY A 51 -14.04 4.44 -15.80
N GLY A 52 -12.77 4.42 -15.41
CA GLY A 52 -12.09 5.50 -14.68
C GLY A 52 -12.63 5.75 -13.26
N PHE A 53 -12.77 7.03 -12.90
CA PHE A 53 -13.33 7.48 -11.61
C PHE A 53 -14.82 7.82 -11.74
N SER A 54 -15.56 7.02 -12.47
CA SER A 54 -16.99 7.21 -12.73
C SER A 54 -17.83 6.10 -12.06
N PRO A 55 -19.15 6.28 -11.95
CA PRO A 55 -20.05 5.20 -11.52
C PRO A 55 -20.04 3.95 -12.42
N GLN A 56 -19.51 4.07 -13.65
CA GLN A 56 -19.36 2.98 -14.61
C GLN A 56 -18.05 2.20 -14.45
N PHE A 57 -17.26 2.49 -13.44
CA PHE A 57 -16.01 1.77 -13.20
C PHE A 57 -16.24 0.27 -12.97
N ASP A 58 -15.76 -0.54 -13.92
CA ASP A 58 -15.70 -1.99 -13.76
C ASP A 58 -14.55 -2.39 -12.83
N ARG A 59 -14.80 -2.27 -11.53
CA ARG A 59 -13.83 -2.60 -10.50
C ARG A 59 -13.46 -4.07 -10.50
N THR A 60 -14.42 -4.95 -10.76
CA THR A 60 -14.17 -6.40 -10.82
C THR A 60 -13.30 -6.74 -12.01
N GLY A 61 -13.62 -6.24 -13.19
CA GLY A 61 -12.81 -6.43 -14.41
C GLY A 61 -11.39 -5.93 -14.22
N TYR A 62 -11.21 -4.74 -13.62
CA TYR A 62 -9.90 -4.20 -13.28
C TYR A 62 -9.12 -5.11 -12.31
N SER A 63 -9.77 -5.56 -11.24
CA SER A 63 -9.15 -6.40 -10.21
C SER A 63 -8.69 -7.74 -10.77
N VAL A 64 -9.51 -8.37 -11.59
CA VAL A 64 -9.17 -9.64 -12.29
C VAL A 64 -8.04 -9.42 -13.30
N ALA A 65 -8.08 -8.35 -14.08
CA ALA A 65 -7.03 -8.03 -15.04
C ALA A 65 -5.69 -7.82 -14.34
N LEU A 66 -5.67 -7.05 -13.23
CA LEU A 66 -4.44 -6.85 -12.47
C LEU A 66 -3.92 -8.17 -11.86
N ALA A 67 -4.80 -9.00 -11.29
CA ALA A 67 -4.40 -10.31 -10.76
C ALA A 67 -3.75 -11.19 -11.84
N ASN A 68 -4.30 -11.22 -13.05
CA ASN A 68 -3.75 -11.96 -14.18
C ASN A 68 -2.38 -11.42 -14.61
N GLU A 69 -2.22 -10.09 -14.70
CA GLU A 69 -0.93 -9.46 -15.03
C GLU A 69 0.16 -9.79 -14.02
N LEU A 70 -0.19 -9.83 -12.73
CA LEU A 70 0.74 -10.21 -11.68
C LEU A 70 1.07 -11.72 -11.74
N ALA A 71 0.07 -12.58 -11.97
CA ALA A 71 0.26 -14.02 -12.03
C ALA A 71 1.14 -14.45 -13.22
N THR A 72 1.04 -13.78 -14.38
CA THR A 72 1.92 -14.06 -15.55
C THR A 72 3.38 -13.70 -15.31
N ARG A 73 3.69 -13.01 -14.23
CA ARG A 73 5.04 -12.58 -13.81
C ARG A 73 5.50 -13.27 -12.54
N ASP A 74 4.83 -14.35 -12.14
CA ASP A 74 5.16 -15.14 -10.94
C ASP A 74 5.29 -14.28 -9.67
N ILE A 75 4.39 -13.28 -9.51
CA ILE A 75 4.38 -12.42 -8.31
C ILE A 75 3.72 -13.18 -7.16
N ASP A 76 4.42 -13.35 -6.05
CA ASP A 76 3.97 -14.07 -4.85
C ASP A 76 3.44 -13.15 -3.74
N LEU A 77 3.92 -11.91 -3.67
CA LEU A 77 3.58 -10.92 -2.65
C LEU A 77 3.28 -9.57 -3.29
N VAL A 78 2.19 -8.95 -2.87
CA VAL A 78 1.78 -7.63 -3.35
C VAL A 78 1.93 -6.61 -2.22
N ALA A 79 2.71 -5.55 -2.44
CA ALA A 79 2.84 -4.42 -1.54
C ALA A 79 2.14 -3.20 -2.15
N MET A 80 1.13 -2.65 -1.47
CA MET A 80 0.42 -1.43 -1.88
C MET A 80 0.89 -0.24 -1.04
N ALA A 81 1.17 0.90 -1.69
CA ALA A 81 1.47 2.16 -1.02
C ALA A 81 0.85 3.33 -1.77
N GLY A 82 -0.18 3.92 -1.20
CA GLY A 82 -0.95 4.99 -1.83
C GLY A 82 -1.58 4.54 -3.16
N PHE A 83 -2.05 3.30 -3.25
CA PHE A 83 -2.73 2.78 -4.44
C PHE A 83 -4.18 3.24 -4.48
N GLY A 84 -4.59 3.82 -5.61
CA GLY A 84 -5.86 4.54 -5.73
C GLY A 84 -7.09 3.66 -5.98
N THR A 85 -6.94 2.36 -6.19
CA THR A 85 -8.06 1.45 -6.48
C THR A 85 -8.26 0.45 -5.33
N ILE A 86 -9.48 0.39 -4.81
CA ILE A 86 -9.89 -0.66 -3.87
C ILE A 86 -10.14 -1.94 -4.66
N MET A 87 -9.38 -2.99 -4.35
CA MET A 87 -9.46 -4.28 -5.01
C MET A 87 -10.67 -5.07 -4.53
N THR A 88 -11.22 -5.92 -5.40
CA THR A 88 -12.38 -6.78 -5.09
C THR A 88 -11.94 -8.13 -4.51
N GLY A 89 -12.93 -8.92 -4.05
CA GLY A 89 -12.69 -10.25 -3.49
C GLY A 89 -11.94 -11.19 -4.42
N GLU A 90 -12.14 -11.06 -5.76
CA GLU A 90 -11.44 -11.87 -6.76
C GLU A 90 -9.91 -11.65 -6.72
N PHE A 91 -9.46 -10.39 -6.52
CA PHE A 91 -8.05 -10.10 -6.36
C PHE A 91 -7.49 -10.71 -5.08
N HIS A 92 -8.20 -10.55 -3.96
CA HIS A 92 -7.77 -11.12 -2.68
C HIS A 92 -7.83 -12.65 -2.67
N ALA A 93 -8.72 -13.26 -3.45
CA ALA A 93 -8.77 -14.71 -3.64
C ALA A 93 -7.57 -15.24 -4.46
N ALA A 94 -7.05 -14.44 -5.39
CA ALA A 94 -5.83 -14.78 -6.14
C ALA A 94 -4.56 -14.64 -5.28
N TYR A 95 -4.56 -13.75 -4.28
CA TYR A 95 -3.43 -13.48 -3.39
C TYR A 95 -3.85 -13.61 -1.91
N PRO A 96 -4.30 -14.78 -1.45
CA PRO A 96 -4.86 -14.96 -0.10
C PRO A 96 -3.80 -14.68 0.96
N GLY A 97 -4.04 -13.67 1.81
CA GLY A 97 -3.12 -13.24 2.86
C GLY A 97 -1.82 -12.57 2.38
N ARG A 98 -1.62 -12.41 1.07
CA ARG A 98 -0.36 -11.93 0.46
C ARG A 98 -0.47 -10.54 -0.16
N VAL A 99 -1.42 -9.74 0.28
CA VAL A 99 -1.54 -8.33 -0.10
C VAL A 99 -1.26 -7.48 1.13
N LEU A 100 -0.18 -6.72 1.12
CA LEU A 100 0.18 -5.80 2.20
C LEU A 100 -0.22 -4.38 1.83
N ASN A 101 -0.71 -3.63 2.81
CA ASN A 101 -1.01 -2.21 2.65
C ASN A 101 -0.41 -1.40 3.79
N THR A 102 -0.13 -0.14 3.51
CA THR A 102 0.22 0.84 4.51
C THR A 102 -0.86 1.90 4.58
N HIS A 103 -1.26 2.29 5.80
CA HIS A 103 -2.34 3.22 6.06
C HIS A 103 -1.89 4.32 7.03
N PRO A 104 -2.16 5.62 6.74
CA PRO A 104 -1.63 6.74 7.52
C PRO A 104 -2.47 7.04 8.78
N SER A 105 -2.75 6.01 9.58
CA SER A 105 -3.36 6.13 10.90
C SER A 105 -2.97 4.97 11.81
N LEU A 106 -3.36 5.03 13.08
CA LEU A 106 -3.34 3.90 14.01
C LEU A 106 -4.65 3.13 13.90
N LEU A 107 -4.75 2.18 12.96
CA LEU A 107 -5.94 1.33 12.80
C LEU A 107 -6.31 0.65 14.14
N PRO A 108 -7.59 0.51 14.45
CA PRO A 108 -8.77 0.72 13.61
C PRO A 108 -9.28 2.17 13.52
N GLN A 109 -8.55 3.15 14.07
CA GLN A 109 -8.93 4.56 14.00
C GLN A 109 -8.71 5.11 12.60
N PHE A 110 -9.61 6.01 12.17
CA PHE A 110 -9.48 6.79 10.92
C PHE A 110 -9.25 5.91 9.67
N LYS A 111 -10.13 4.91 9.45
CA LYS A 111 -10.16 4.12 8.22
C LYS A 111 -10.49 4.98 7.00
N GLY A 112 -10.03 4.58 5.83
CA GLY A 112 -10.38 5.17 4.54
C GLY A 112 -9.49 6.34 4.09
N TRP A 113 -9.94 7.03 3.05
CA TRP A 113 -9.10 7.94 2.25
C TRP A 113 -8.58 9.19 2.94
N HIS A 114 -9.25 9.68 3.97
CA HIS A 114 -8.95 10.98 4.60
C HIS A 114 -8.48 10.82 6.04
N ALA A 115 -7.76 9.74 6.34
CA ALA A 115 -7.32 9.41 7.69
C ALA A 115 -6.57 10.55 8.40
N VAL A 116 -5.66 11.23 7.70
CA VAL A 116 -4.89 12.35 8.23
C VAL A 116 -5.79 13.53 8.59
N ARG A 117 -6.69 13.89 7.68
CA ARG A 117 -7.69 14.95 7.93
C ARG A 117 -8.60 14.60 9.09
N GLN A 118 -9.10 13.36 9.13
CA GLN A 118 -9.96 12.88 10.22
C GLN A 118 -9.26 12.98 11.58
N ALA A 119 -7.96 12.66 11.67
CA ALA A 119 -7.19 12.78 12.90
C ALA A 119 -7.10 14.24 13.38
N ILE A 120 -6.88 15.18 12.46
CA ILE A 120 -6.84 16.63 12.78
C ILE A 120 -8.24 17.13 13.21
N GLU A 121 -9.28 16.83 12.45
CA GLU A 121 -10.66 17.26 12.73
C GLU A 121 -11.19 16.66 14.05
N ALA A 122 -10.76 15.46 14.42
CA ALA A 122 -11.08 14.85 15.70
C ALA A 122 -10.29 15.43 16.88
N GLY A 123 -9.32 16.32 16.65
CA GLY A 123 -8.44 16.85 17.68
C GLY A 123 -7.59 15.76 18.36
N ALA A 124 -7.22 14.72 17.61
CA ALA A 124 -6.42 13.63 18.14
C ALA A 124 -5.04 14.14 18.56
N GLY A 125 -4.55 13.71 19.73
CA GLY A 125 -3.18 14.04 20.19
C GLY A 125 -2.11 13.22 19.48
N GLU A 126 -2.49 12.08 18.91
CA GLU A 126 -1.60 11.19 18.14
C GLU A 126 -2.37 10.48 17.01
N THR A 127 -1.65 10.11 15.99
CA THR A 127 -2.03 9.22 14.91
C THR A 127 -0.86 8.29 14.60
N GLY A 128 -0.68 7.83 13.37
CA GLY A 128 0.49 7.02 13.03
C GLY A 128 0.45 6.42 11.65
N CYS A 129 1.22 5.37 11.50
CA CYS A 129 1.27 4.53 10.32
C CYS A 129 0.98 3.08 10.73
N THR A 130 0.12 2.40 10.00
CA THR A 130 -0.19 0.98 10.16
C THR A 130 0.20 0.22 8.91
N VAL A 131 0.96 -0.86 9.06
CA VAL A 131 1.14 -1.87 8.01
C VAL A 131 0.27 -3.06 8.36
N HIS A 132 -0.55 -3.51 7.41
CA HIS A 132 -1.50 -4.60 7.62
C HIS A 132 -1.63 -5.48 6.37
N VAL A 133 -2.15 -6.69 6.54
CA VAL A 133 -2.61 -7.50 5.42
C VAL A 133 -3.91 -6.88 4.91
N ALA A 134 -3.96 -6.53 3.63
CA ALA A 134 -5.17 -6.00 3.03
C ALA A 134 -6.17 -7.12 2.74
N THR A 135 -7.44 -6.82 2.95
CA THR A 135 -8.58 -7.69 2.69
C THR A 135 -9.62 -6.94 1.87
N GLU A 136 -10.69 -7.62 1.46
CA GLU A 136 -11.81 -6.98 0.76
C GLU A 136 -12.47 -5.89 1.62
N GLU A 137 -12.54 -6.10 2.95
CA GLU A 137 -12.97 -5.06 3.87
C GLU A 137 -11.85 -4.03 4.06
N LEU A 138 -12.14 -2.77 3.74
CA LEU A 138 -11.19 -1.68 3.76
C LEU A 138 -10.59 -1.47 5.16
N ASP A 139 -9.26 -1.50 5.23
CA ASP A 139 -8.46 -1.23 6.44
C ASP A 139 -8.88 -2.09 7.67
N ALA A 140 -9.27 -3.36 7.42
CA ALA A 140 -9.77 -4.26 8.46
C ALA A 140 -8.95 -5.55 8.64
N GLY A 141 -7.98 -5.80 7.79
CA GLY A 141 -7.16 -7.01 7.87
C GLY A 141 -6.16 -7.01 9.02
N PRO A 142 -5.49 -8.14 9.26
CA PRO A 142 -4.51 -8.32 10.34
C PRO A 142 -3.41 -7.25 10.33
N ILE A 143 -3.20 -6.63 11.49
CA ILE A 143 -2.15 -5.62 11.68
C ILE A 143 -0.81 -6.33 11.89
N LEU A 144 0.19 -5.95 11.09
CA LEU A 144 1.56 -6.48 11.19
C LEU A 144 2.46 -5.56 12.03
N ALA A 145 2.33 -4.25 11.84
CA ALA A 145 3.09 -3.25 12.59
C ALA A 145 2.35 -1.92 12.66
N GLN A 146 2.62 -1.18 13.73
CA GLN A 146 2.15 0.21 13.88
C GLN A 146 3.26 1.08 14.46
N GLN A 147 3.30 2.33 14.03
CA GLN A 147 4.17 3.33 14.66
C GLN A 147 3.39 4.63 14.89
N ARG A 148 3.50 5.17 16.10
CA ARG A 148 2.81 6.38 16.54
C ARG A 148 3.50 7.64 15.99
N VAL A 149 2.68 8.64 15.67
CA VAL A 149 3.10 9.98 15.24
C VAL A 149 2.28 11.00 16.02
N ALA A 150 2.94 11.95 16.68
CA ALA A 150 2.25 13.03 17.38
C ALA A 150 1.55 13.97 16.40
N VAL A 151 0.34 14.39 16.74
CA VAL A 151 -0.40 15.47 16.06
C VAL A 151 -0.12 16.76 16.82
N LEU A 152 0.49 17.74 16.17
CA LEU A 152 0.85 19.02 16.77
C LEU A 152 -0.26 20.06 16.53
N ALA A 153 -0.43 20.98 17.45
CA ALA A 153 -1.43 22.04 17.33
C ALA A 153 -1.23 22.95 16.09
N SER A 154 -0.02 22.96 15.54
CA SER A 154 0.33 23.72 14.33
C SER A 154 0.19 22.91 13.03
N ASP A 155 -0.21 21.62 13.10
CA ASP A 155 -0.29 20.79 11.92
C ASP A 155 -1.49 21.18 11.05
N ASP A 156 -1.24 21.24 9.75
CA ASP A 156 -2.22 21.05 8.71
C ASP A 156 -2.12 19.61 8.14
N GLU A 157 -3.03 19.27 7.21
CA GLU A 157 -3.06 17.93 6.60
C GLU A 157 -1.73 17.57 5.90
N ALA A 158 -1.07 18.54 5.26
CA ALA A 158 0.15 18.31 4.51
C ALA A 158 1.35 18.06 5.44
N THR A 159 1.49 18.87 6.49
CA THR A 159 2.61 18.73 7.47
C THR A 159 2.51 17.45 8.27
N LEU A 160 1.31 17.09 8.74
CA LEU A 160 1.10 15.83 9.45
C LEU A 160 1.32 14.64 8.52
N HIS A 161 0.80 14.70 7.30
CA HIS A 161 0.96 13.61 6.32
C HIS A 161 2.43 13.38 5.97
N GLU A 162 3.23 14.45 5.80
CA GLU A 162 4.66 14.27 5.51
C GLU A 162 5.39 13.61 6.69
N ARG A 163 5.09 13.99 7.93
CA ARG A 163 5.64 13.35 9.13
C ARG A 163 5.26 11.87 9.23
N ILE A 164 4.03 11.50 8.85
CA ILE A 164 3.62 10.10 8.77
C ILE A 164 4.41 9.36 7.69
N LYS A 165 4.61 9.97 6.51
CA LYS A 165 5.41 9.37 5.42
C LYS A 165 6.88 9.15 5.80
N GLU A 166 7.47 9.99 6.64
CA GLU A 166 8.83 9.76 7.16
C GLU A 166 8.91 8.43 7.93
N VAL A 167 7.90 8.17 8.77
CA VAL A 167 7.78 6.90 9.49
C VAL A 167 7.51 5.74 8.52
N GLU A 168 6.61 5.94 7.56
CA GLU A 168 6.23 4.92 6.58
C GLU A 168 7.43 4.45 5.74
N ARG A 169 8.32 5.37 5.32
CA ARG A 169 9.54 5.06 4.55
C ARG A 169 10.50 4.11 5.28
N THR A 170 10.44 4.03 6.59
CA THR A 170 11.26 3.09 7.39
C THR A 170 10.49 1.85 7.84
N LEU A 171 9.25 2.04 8.26
CA LEU A 171 8.41 0.96 8.78
C LEU A 171 8.03 -0.04 7.69
N TYR A 172 7.54 0.45 6.55
CA TYR A 172 6.99 -0.43 5.52
C TYR A 172 8.06 -1.32 4.87
N PRO A 173 9.24 -0.83 4.43
CA PRO A 173 10.29 -1.71 3.91
C PRO A 173 10.74 -2.77 4.93
N ARG A 174 10.86 -2.41 6.21
CA ARG A 174 11.21 -3.35 7.28
C ARG A 174 10.19 -4.48 7.39
N VAL A 175 8.89 -4.15 7.39
CA VAL A 175 7.81 -5.13 7.50
C VAL A 175 7.76 -6.02 6.25
N VAL A 176 7.84 -5.43 5.05
CA VAL A 176 7.84 -6.21 3.79
C VAL A 176 9.01 -7.20 3.76
N ARG A 177 10.21 -6.78 4.17
CA ARG A 177 11.36 -7.70 4.28
C ARG A 177 11.08 -8.87 5.21
N GLY A 178 10.61 -8.60 6.42
CA GLY A 178 10.31 -9.66 7.37
C GLY A 178 9.20 -10.60 6.91
N VAL A 179 8.23 -10.09 6.12
CA VAL A 179 7.20 -10.93 5.49
C VAL A 179 7.82 -11.80 4.38
N VAL A 180 8.70 -11.24 3.53
CA VAL A 180 9.43 -12.02 2.52
C VAL A 180 10.25 -13.14 3.16
N ASP A 181 11.00 -12.83 4.23
CA ASP A 181 11.78 -13.83 4.98
C ASP A 181 10.87 -14.92 5.58
N ALA A 182 9.70 -14.51 6.11
CA ALA A 182 8.72 -15.46 6.65
C ALA A 182 8.14 -16.40 5.57
N LEU A 183 7.84 -15.88 4.38
CA LEU A 183 7.36 -16.68 3.25
C LEU A 183 8.43 -17.70 2.79
N HIS A 184 9.71 -17.30 2.76
CA HIS A 184 10.81 -18.22 2.47
C HIS A 184 10.93 -19.36 3.53
N ASP A 185 10.56 -19.07 4.78
CA ASP A 185 10.50 -20.04 5.87
C ASP A 185 9.19 -20.87 5.88
N GLY A 186 8.29 -20.66 4.91
CA GLY A 186 7.00 -21.36 4.82
C GLY A 186 5.94 -20.86 5.81
N ARG A 187 6.09 -19.63 6.35
CA ARG A 187 5.11 -18.96 7.23
C ARG A 187 4.27 -17.97 6.43
N GLU A 188 3.02 -17.77 6.80
CA GLU A 188 2.15 -16.79 6.14
C GLU A 188 2.33 -15.38 6.76
N PRO A 189 2.07 -14.30 5.98
CA PRO A 189 2.22 -12.92 6.46
C PRO A 189 1.43 -12.60 7.72
N GLY A 190 0.22 -13.15 7.86
CA GLY A 190 -0.64 -12.93 9.03
C GLY A 190 -0.11 -13.54 10.34
N ASP A 191 0.87 -14.44 10.27
CA ASP A 191 1.51 -15.09 11.43
C ASP A 191 2.70 -14.28 11.96
N VAL A 192 3.04 -13.18 11.29
CA VAL A 192 4.20 -12.35 11.64
C VAL A 192 3.73 -11.03 12.26
N SER A 193 4.29 -10.68 13.41
CA SER A 193 4.06 -9.39 14.06
C SER A 193 5.40 -8.68 14.29
N PHE A 194 5.44 -7.42 13.98
CA PHE A 194 6.62 -6.57 14.16
C PHE A 194 6.32 -5.55 15.27
N ALA A 195 6.80 -5.83 16.46
CA ALA A 195 6.71 -4.92 17.61
C ALA A 195 7.57 -3.65 17.41
#